data_d90eb1333c22eae4ca86e67632066075
#
_entry.id   d90eb1333c22eae4ca86e67632066075
#
_cell.length_a   1.000
_cell.length_b   1.000
_cell.length_c   1.000
_cell.angle_alpha   90.00
_cell.angle_beta   90.00
_cell.angle_gamma   90.00
#
_symmetry.space_group_name_H-M   'P 1'
#
loop_
_entity.id
_entity.type
_entity.pdbx_description
1 polymer ?
#
loop_
_entity_poly.entity_id
_entity_poly.type
_entity_poly.pdbx_seq_one_letter_code
_entity_poly.pdbx_strand_id
1 'polypeptide(L)'
;LSTPDIILAAPVRTAIGAYNGALKGIPATELGAIAVRETLRRANLDPAEIGTVVMGNVVQAGNRMNPARQASIGGGLPVSVPAMTVNRVCGSGAQAILTVAQEIAVGAADVAVAGGMENMDRAPYLLDGGRWGYRMGPAQILDSMLTDGLNDAFSGEHSGWHTEDLVTRMQITRADQDAFAVRSQQRFAAAQKAGHFAGEIVAVELKGKKGPETFASDEAPRPDTTLEGLARLKPAFRKDGSITAGNAPGLNSAAAAMIVADRAFAEAKGIAPLGRIAGYGVAAVEPGLFGLGPVPAVRKALERAGWSLGDIERIEINEAFAAVPIAVARELGLPEDIVNVEGGAIAHGHPIGATGAILTTRLLHAMKRDGLRKGIVTLCIGGGQGIALALEAL
;
A
#
# COMPACT_ATOMS: atom_id res chain seq x y z
N LEU A 1 -2.99 30.87 -11.10
CA LEU A 1 -3.71 30.01 -10.15
C LEU A 1 -2.70 29.61 -9.10
N SER A 2 -2.92 29.97 -7.83
CA SER A 2 -2.13 29.44 -6.71
C SER A 2 -2.31 27.94 -6.67
N THR A 3 -1.22 27.18 -6.49
CA THR A 3 -1.33 25.73 -6.29
C THR A 3 -2.15 25.49 -5.02
N PRO A 4 -3.28 24.76 -5.06
CA PRO A 4 -4.07 24.51 -3.88
C PRO A 4 -3.27 23.72 -2.84
N ASP A 5 -3.49 24.03 -1.57
CA ASP A 5 -2.88 23.31 -0.46
C ASP A 5 -3.75 22.09 -0.13
N ILE A 6 -3.27 20.92 -0.53
CA ILE A 6 -4.03 19.66 -0.43
C ILE A 6 -3.75 18.99 0.90
N ILE A 7 -4.79 18.88 1.72
CA ILE A 7 -4.73 18.25 3.04
C ILE A 7 -5.22 16.79 3.01
N LEU A 8 -4.74 16.01 3.97
CA LEU A 8 -5.14 14.63 4.24
C LEU A 8 -5.74 14.55 5.64
N ALA A 9 -6.93 13.98 5.73
CA ALA A 9 -7.67 13.88 6.99
C ALA A 9 -8.31 12.49 7.18
N ALA A 10 -8.59 12.16 8.42
CA ALA A 10 -9.27 10.94 8.84
C ALA A 10 -8.77 9.64 8.15
N PRO A 11 -7.45 9.43 7.99
CA PRO A 11 -6.95 8.22 7.37
C PRO A 11 -7.25 7.01 8.23
N VAL A 12 -7.73 5.93 7.58
CA VAL A 12 -8.08 4.66 8.22
C VAL A 12 -7.66 3.49 7.36
N ARG A 13 -7.42 2.34 7.99
CA ARG A 13 -7.23 1.06 7.31
C ARG A 13 -7.97 -0.06 8.03
N THR A 14 -8.33 -1.11 7.34
CA THR A 14 -8.67 -2.37 8.00
C THR A 14 -7.41 -2.99 8.61
N ALA A 15 -7.58 -3.92 9.55
CA ALA A 15 -6.52 -4.86 9.83
C ALA A 15 -6.21 -5.69 8.56
N ILE A 16 -4.95 -6.15 8.43
CA ILE A 16 -4.47 -6.88 7.26
C ILE A 16 -4.61 -8.38 7.49
N GLY A 17 -5.38 -9.03 6.62
CA GLY A 17 -5.56 -10.49 6.63
C GLY A 17 -4.40 -11.21 5.95
N ALA A 18 -4.02 -12.37 6.48
CA ALA A 18 -3.09 -13.29 5.84
C ALA A 18 -3.79 -14.13 4.76
N TYR A 19 -3.02 -14.72 3.87
CA TYR A 19 -3.55 -15.65 2.87
C TYR A 19 -4.23 -16.86 3.54
N ASN A 20 -5.39 -17.23 3.05
CA ASN A 20 -6.30 -18.20 3.65
C ASN A 20 -6.78 -17.85 5.08
N GLY A 21 -6.57 -16.60 5.50
CA GLY A 21 -6.93 -16.10 6.82
C GLY A 21 -8.37 -15.61 6.93
N ALA A 22 -8.58 -14.75 7.92
CA ALA A 22 -9.91 -14.28 8.32
C ALA A 22 -10.66 -13.51 7.22
N LEU A 23 -9.94 -12.75 6.38
CA LEU A 23 -10.54 -11.91 5.34
C LEU A 23 -10.73 -12.61 3.98
N LYS A 24 -10.34 -13.87 3.81
CA LYS A 24 -10.35 -14.57 2.52
C LYS A 24 -11.71 -14.56 1.78
N GLY A 25 -12.80 -14.58 2.54
CA GLY A 25 -14.16 -14.63 2.00
C GLY A 25 -14.75 -13.27 1.63
N ILE A 26 -14.13 -12.15 2.05
CA ILE A 26 -14.69 -10.81 1.91
C ILE A 26 -14.17 -10.17 0.61
N PRO A 27 -15.04 -9.74 -0.31
CA PRO A 27 -14.62 -9.04 -1.51
C PRO A 27 -13.77 -7.78 -1.20
N ALA A 28 -12.76 -7.49 -2.03
CA ALA A 28 -11.96 -6.26 -1.88
C ALA A 28 -12.83 -5.00 -1.84
N THR A 29 -13.91 -4.99 -2.62
CA THR A 29 -14.87 -3.87 -2.68
C THR A 29 -15.65 -3.68 -1.37
N GLU A 30 -15.89 -4.75 -0.62
CA GLU A 30 -16.53 -4.68 0.70
C GLU A 30 -15.54 -4.17 1.77
N LEU A 31 -14.28 -4.62 1.73
CA LEU A 31 -13.21 -4.05 2.56
C LEU A 31 -13.04 -2.55 2.27
N GLY A 32 -13.04 -2.17 0.99
CA GLY A 32 -13.01 -0.77 0.56
C GLY A 32 -14.19 0.04 1.09
N ALA A 33 -15.40 -0.52 1.04
CA ALA A 33 -16.62 0.12 1.56
C ALA A 33 -16.54 0.38 3.07
N ILE A 34 -15.96 -0.54 3.83
CA ILE A 34 -15.73 -0.37 5.28
C ILE A 34 -14.79 0.80 5.53
N ALA A 35 -13.66 0.88 4.82
CA ALA A 35 -12.71 1.96 4.96
C ALA A 35 -13.30 3.33 4.54
N VAL A 36 -14.04 3.36 3.43
CA VAL A 36 -14.73 4.58 2.95
C VAL A 36 -15.75 5.07 3.97
N ARG A 37 -16.59 4.20 4.50
CA ARG A 37 -17.58 4.57 5.54
C ARG A 37 -16.91 5.13 6.78
N GLU A 38 -15.85 4.49 7.23
CA GLU A 38 -15.18 4.89 8.47
C GLU A 38 -14.42 6.21 8.31
N THR A 39 -13.77 6.48 7.18
CA THR A 39 -13.11 7.77 6.97
C THR A 39 -14.12 8.93 6.93
N LEU A 40 -15.28 8.75 6.30
CA LEU A 40 -16.38 9.73 6.33
C LEU A 40 -16.87 9.99 7.74
N ARG A 41 -17.11 8.92 8.50
CA ARG A 41 -17.55 9.02 9.90
C ARG A 41 -16.54 9.75 10.77
N ARG A 42 -15.24 9.46 10.64
CA ARG A 42 -14.18 10.12 11.42
C ARG A 42 -13.98 11.58 11.02
N ALA A 43 -14.17 11.90 9.75
CA ALA A 43 -14.11 13.27 9.25
C ALA A 43 -15.37 14.08 9.65
N ASN A 44 -16.43 13.44 10.13
CA ASN A 44 -17.75 14.03 10.38
C ASN A 44 -18.26 14.83 9.16
N LEU A 45 -18.07 14.26 7.96
CA LEU A 45 -18.39 14.89 6.69
C LEU A 45 -19.66 14.29 6.09
N ASP A 46 -20.55 15.14 5.58
CA ASP A 46 -21.73 14.68 4.84
C ASP A 46 -21.26 13.98 3.55
N PRO A 47 -21.63 12.72 3.32
CA PRO A 47 -21.30 12.00 2.11
C PRO A 47 -21.69 12.72 0.79
N ALA A 48 -22.69 13.58 0.84
CA ALA A 48 -23.15 14.36 -0.31
C ALA A 48 -22.17 15.45 -0.75
N GLU A 49 -21.22 15.82 0.09
CA GLU A 49 -20.18 16.82 -0.25
C GLU A 49 -19.00 16.23 -1.00
N ILE A 50 -18.86 14.92 -1.02
CA ILE A 50 -17.77 14.24 -1.74
C ILE A 50 -17.94 14.41 -3.25
N GLY A 51 -16.94 15.05 -3.88
CA GLY A 51 -16.95 15.28 -5.32
C GLY A 51 -16.55 14.05 -6.14
N THR A 52 -15.64 13.21 -5.64
CA THR A 52 -15.15 12.01 -6.35
C THR A 52 -14.57 10.97 -5.38
N VAL A 53 -14.45 9.72 -5.84
CA VAL A 53 -13.78 8.63 -5.11
C VAL A 53 -12.77 7.96 -6.02
N VAL A 54 -11.52 7.83 -5.59
CA VAL A 54 -10.49 7.08 -6.32
C VAL A 54 -9.90 6.00 -5.41
N MET A 55 -9.99 4.74 -5.85
CA MET A 55 -9.44 3.60 -5.11
C MET A 55 -8.48 2.79 -5.96
N GLY A 56 -7.34 2.43 -5.37
CA GLY A 56 -6.42 1.47 -5.96
C GLY A 56 -6.95 0.04 -5.85
N ASN A 57 -6.85 -0.73 -6.93
CA ASN A 57 -7.08 -2.18 -6.93
C ASN A 57 -6.34 -2.79 -8.11
N VAL A 58 -5.56 -3.84 -7.88
CA VAL A 58 -4.65 -4.42 -8.89
C VAL A 58 -5.25 -5.67 -9.51
N VAL A 59 -5.57 -6.69 -8.72
CA VAL A 59 -6.15 -7.94 -9.22
C VAL A 59 -7.67 -7.74 -9.33
N GLN A 60 -8.11 -7.22 -10.49
CA GLN A 60 -9.49 -6.81 -10.68
C GLN A 60 -10.39 -7.91 -11.27
N ALA A 61 -9.83 -8.98 -11.80
CA ALA A 61 -10.59 -10.08 -12.37
C ALA A 61 -11.58 -10.65 -11.32
N GLY A 62 -12.84 -10.81 -11.70
CA GLY A 62 -13.90 -11.27 -10.80
C GLY A 62 -14.48 -10.23 -9.83
N ASN A 63 -13.89 -9.04 -9.71
CA ASN A 63 -14.40 -7.96 -8.86
C ASN A 63 -15.53 -7.14 -9.49
N ARG A 64 -16.07 -7.57 -10.64
CA ARG A 64 -17.13 -6.89 -11.40
C ARG A 64 -16.70 -5.50 -11.89
N MET A 65 -17.68 -4.70 -12.36
CA MET A 65 -17.42 -3.38 -12.94
C MET A 65 -16.99 -2.39 -11.86
N ASN A 66 -15.91 -1.65 -12.13
CA ASN A 66 -15.42 -0.52 -11.35
C ASN A 66 -15.43 -0.77 -9.81
N PRO A 67 -14.45 -1.48 -9.28
CA PRO A 67 -14.37 -1.78 -7.85
C PRO A 67 -14.48 -0.54 -6.94
N ALA A 68 -13.90 0.60 -7.32
CA ALA A 68 -14.02 1.85 -6.56
C ALA A 68 -15.47 2.34 -6.47
N ARG A 69 -16.25 2.20 -7.54
CA ARG A 69 -17.67 2.56 -7.53
C ARG A 69 -18.46 1.70 -6.55
N GLN A 70 -18.15 0.41 -6.49
CA GLN A 70 -18.78 -0.51 -5.54
C GLN A 70 -18.45 -0.13 -4.10
N ALA A 71 -17.17 0.16 -3.83
CA ALA A 71 -16.71 0.60 -2.50
C ALA A 71 -17.34 1.94 -2.10
N SER A 72 -17.46 2.88 -3.03
CA SER A 72 -18.12 4.19 -2.82
C SER A 72 -19.56 4.02 -2.36
N ILE A 73 -20.39 3.34 -3.15
CA ILE A 73 -21.82 3.13 -2.83
C ILE A 73 -21.98 2.28 -1.58
N GLY A 74 -21.22 1.17 -1.46
CA GLY A 74 -21.23 0.32 -0.27
C GLY A 74 -20.75 1.06 1.00
N GLY A 75 -19.93 2.08 0.85
CA GLY A 75 -19.45 2.98 1.91
C GLY A 75 -20.48 4.03 2.34
N GLY A 76 -21.59 4.18 1.61
CA GLY A 76 -22.68 5.08 1.94
C GLY A 76 -22.67 6.43 1.19
N LEU A 77 -21.86 6.55 0.13
CA LEU A 77 -21.90 7.75 -0.70
C LEU A 77 -23.12 7.75 -1.63
N PRO A 78 -23.66 8.93 -1.97
CA PRO A 78 -24.75 9.06 -2.94
C PRO A 78 -24.38 8.52 -4.32
N VAL A 79 -25.37 8.07 -5.07
CA VAL A 79 -25.19 7.57 -6.43
C VAL A 79 -24.71 8.65 -7.42
N SER A 80 -24.84 9.92 -7.06
CA SER A 80 -24.32 11.07 -7.83
C SER A 80 -22.81 11.23 -7.77
N VAL A 81 -22.13 10.67 -6.75
CA VAL A 81 -20.68 10.78 -6.58
C VAL A 81 -19.96 9.86 -7.55
N PRO A 82 -19.18 10.36 -8.52
CA PRO A 82 -18.42 9.53 -9.44
C PRO A 82 -17.30 8.78 -8.73
N ALA A 83 -16.84 7.67 -9.32
CA ALA A 83 -15.72 6.91 -8.77
C ALA A 83 -14.86 6.29 -9.87
N MET A 84 -13.57 6.18 -9.61
CA MET A 84 -12.57 5.61 -10.52
C MET A 84 -11.67 4.61 -9.81
N THR A 85 -11.41 3.48 -10.45
CA THR A 85 -10.41 2.51 -10.00
C THR A 85 -9.10 2.74 -10.75
N VAL A 86 -7.99 2.84 -10.02
CA VAL A 86 -6.64 3.01 -10.60
C VAL A 86 -5.78 1.79 -10.33
N ASN A 87 -4.95 1.45 -11.31
CA ASN A 87 -3.95 0.40 -11.21
C ASN A 87 -2.57 0.95 -11.59
N ARG A 88 -1.69 1.04 -10.61
CA ARG A 88 -0.25 1.26 -10.73
C ARG A 88 0.47 0.21 -9.90
N VAL A 89 0.03 -1.04 -10.02
CA VAL A 89 0.51 -2.19 -9.25
C VAL A 89 0.66 -1.81 -7.75
N CYS A 90 1.81 -2.08 -7.10
CA CYS A 90 2.04 -1.78 -5.67
C CYS A 90 1.81 -0.30 -5.28
N GLY A 91 1.94 0.62 -6.23
CA GLY A 91 1.73 2.06 -6.03
C GLY A 91 0.29 2.53 -6.12
N SER A 92 -0.69 1.66 -6.38
CA SER A 92 -2.08 2.05 -6.69
C SER A 92 -2.74 2.88 -5.60
N GLY A 93 -2.58 2.52 -4.32
CA GLY A 93 -3.14 3.30 -3.21
C GLY A 93 -2.57 4.71 -3.10
N ALA A 94 -1.25 4.87 -3.28
CA ALA A 94 -0.61 6.19 -3.32
C ALA A 94 -1.00 6.96 -4.59
N GLN A 95 -1.14 6.28 -5.73
CA GLN A 95 -1.63 6.89 -6.97
C GLN A 95 -3.06 7.42 -6.82
N ALA A 96 -3.93 6.70 -6.13
CA ALA A 96 -5.30 7.15 -5.86
C ALA A 96 -5.30 8.49 -5.12
N ILE A 97 -4.45 8.64 -4.09
CA ILE A 97 -4.26 9.90 -3.35
C ILE A 97 -3.79 11.02 -4.29
N LEU A 98 -2.79 10.75 -5.13
CA LEU A 98 -2.29 11.73 -6.10
C LEU A 98 -3.32 12.10 -7.16
N THR A 99 -4.10 11.13 -7.66
CA THR A 99 -5.13 11.39 -8.66
C THR A 99 -6.18 12.34 -8.12
N VAL A 100 -6.65 12.09 -6.88
CA VAL A 100 -7.60 12.99 -6.21
C VAL A 100 -6.99 14.37 -5.98
N ALA A 101 -5.74 14.45 -5.51
CA ALA A 101 -5.06 15.73 -5.35
C ALA A 101 -4.96 16.53 -6.67
N GLN A 102 -4.75 15.83 -7.79
CA GLN A 102 -4.75 16.44 -9.12
C GLN A 102 -6.14 16.91 -9.55
N GLU A 103 -7.20 16.13 -9.29
CA GLU A 103 -8.59 16.52 -9.56
C GLU A 103 -8.98 17.78 -8.75
N ILE A 104 -8.58 17.86 -7.47
CA ILE A 104 -8.78 19.06 -6.65
C ILE A 104 -7.97 20.23 -7.20
N ALA A 105 -6.72 20.01 -7.58
CA ALA A 105 -5.84 21.07 -8.10
C ALA A 105 -6.35 21.72 -9.39
N VAL A 106 -7.12 21.00 -10.20
CA VAL A 106 -7.76 21.55 -11.41
C VAL A 106 -9.20 22.02 -11.17
N GLY A 107 -9.69 21.96 -9.94
CA GLY A 107 -11.03 22.44 -9.57
C GLY A 107 -12.16 21.48 -9.95
N ALA A 108 -11.88 20.20 -10.18
CA ALA A 108 -12.90 19.18 -10.48
C ALA A 108 -13.66 18.74 -9.22
N ALA A 109 -13.06 18.87 -8.04
CA ALA A 109 -13.65 18.61 -6.74
C ALA A 109 -12.96 19.47 -5.68
N ASP A 110 -13.63 19.78 -4.58
CA ASP A 110 -13.04 20.45 -3.40
C ASP A 110 -12.62 19.43 -2.33
N VAL A 111 -13.32 18.31 -2.28
CA VAL A 111 -13.09 17.21 -1.33
C VAL A 111 -13.40 15.87 -1.98
N ALA A 112 -12.64 14.85 -1.63
CA ALA A 112 -12.78 13.52 -2.19
C ALA A 112 -12.34 12.44 -1.20
N VAL A 113 -12.67 11.18 -1.52
CA VAL A 113 -12.11 10.00 -0.85
C VAL A 113 -11.05 9.37 -1.74
N ALA A 114 -9.88 9.13 -1.19
CA ALA A 114 -8.81 8.37 -1.83
C ALA A 114 -8.42 7.15 -0.99
N GLY A 115 -8.05 6.06 -1.64
CA GLY A 115 -7.62 4.88 -0.91
C GLY A 115 -7.17 3.73 -1.80
N GLY A 116 -7.25 2.54 -1.27
CA GLY A 116 -6.97 1.31 -2.01
C GLY A 116 -7.53 0.10 -1.27
N MET A 117 -7.72 -0.97 -2.02
CA MET A 117 -8.28 -2.22 -1.53
C MET A 117 -7.70 -3.38 -2.32
N GLU A 118 -7.50 -4.50 -1.66
CA GLU A 118 -7.07 -5.74 -2.30
C GLU A 118 -7.56 -6.94 -1.50
N ASN A 119 -7.92 -8.01 -2.19
CA ASN A 119 -8.06 -9.33 -1.59
C ASN A 119 -7.38 -10.35 -2.49
N MET A 120 -6.16 -10.75 -2.13
CA MET A 120 -5.35 -11.65 -2.93
C MET A 120 -5.84 -13.11 -2.86
N ASP A 121 -6.60 -13.48 -1.82
CA ASP A 121 -7.25 -14.80 -1.73
C ASP A 121 -8.33 -15.01 -2.80
N ARG A 122 -8.89 -13.92 -3.32
CA ARG A 122 -10.00 -13.96 -4.27
C ARG A 122 -9.58 -13.77 -5.73
N ALA A 123 -8.29 -13.76 -5.99
CA ALA A 123 -7.75 -13.76 -7.35
C ALA A 123 -8.21 -15.03 -8.08
N PRO A 124 -9.00 -14.93 -9.16
CA PRO A 124 -9.49 -16.12 -9.86
C PRO A 124 -8.43 -16.73 -10.76
N TYR A 125 -8.59 -17.99 -11.09
CA TYR A 125 -7.87 -18.60 -12.19
C TYR A 125 -8.52 -18.23 -13.52
N LEU A 126 -7.71 -18.03 -14.56
CA LEU A 126 -8.11 -17.59 -15.89
C LEU A 126 -7.94 -18.71 -16.90
N LEU A 127 -8.97 -18.91 -17.73
CA LEU A 127 -8.91 -19.81 -18.87
C LEU A 127 -8.81 -18.95 -20.13
N ASP A 128 -7.60 -18.65 -20.56
CA ASP A 128 -7.28 -17.63 -21.56
C ASP A 128 -8.02 -17.84 -22.89
N GLY A 129 -7.92 -18.99 -23.51
CA GLY A 129 -8.62 -19.30 -24.76
C GLY A 129 -10.12 -19.66 -24.61
N GLY A 130 -10.67 -19.62 -23.38
CA GLY A 130 -12.02 -20.13 -23.11
C GLY A 130 -13.15 -19.46 -23.91
N ARG A 131 -13.00 -18.17 -24.27
CA ARG A 131 -14.01 -17.43 -25.05
C ARG A 131 -14.10 -17.92 -26.50
N TRP A 132 -13.02 -18.34 -27.07
CA TRP A 132 -12.96 -18.84 -28.48
C TRP A 132 -13.07 -20.37 -28.55
N GLY A 133 -12.89 -21.07 -27.43
CA GLY A 133 -12.89 -22.51 -27.34
C GLY A 133 -11.52 -23.14 -27.65
N TYR A 134 -11.38 -24.42 -27.26
CA TYR A 134 -10.19 -25.24 -27.51
C TYR A 134 -10.52 -26.35 -28.49
N ARG A 135 -9.84 -26.36 -29.61
CA ARG A 135 -10.12 -27.34 -30.67
C ARG A 135 -9.58 -28.73 -30.31
N MET A 136 -8.35 -28.84 -29.83
CA MET A 136 -7.68 -30.11 -29.54
C MET A 136 -6.46 -29.87 -28.64
N GLY A 137 -6.19 -30.81 -27.73
CA GLY A 137 -5.04 -30.80 -26.82
C GLY A 137 -5.35 -30.18 -25.45
N PRO A 138 -4.37 -30.23 -24.51
CA PRO A 138 -4.55 -29.68 -23.19
C PRO A 138 -4.60 -28.13 -23.22
N ALA A 139 -5.28 -27.55 -22.21
CA ALA A 139 -5.29 -26.11 -21.95
C ALA A 139 -4.61 -25.79 -20.62
N GLN A 140 -4.07 -24.59 -20.49
CA GLN A 140 -3.53 -24.08 -19.24
C GLN A 140 -4.56 -23.21 -18.54
N ILE A 141 -4.57 -23.25 -17.20
CA ILE A 141 -5.30 -22.35 -16.34
C ILE A 141 -4.27 -21.44 -15.68
N LEU A 142 -4.40 -20.12 -15.85
CA LEU A 142 -3.47 -19.11 -15.34
C LEU A 142 -3.93 -18.58 -14.00
N ASP A 143 -3.03 -18.45 -13.05
CA ASP A 143 -3.30 -17.77 -11.78
C ASP A 143 -3.24 -16.25 -12.00
N SER A 144 -4.39 -15.55 -11.88
CA SER A 144 -4.44 -14.11 -12.09
C SER A 144 -3.65 -13.30 -11.04
N MET A 145 -3.43 -13.87 -9.87
CA MET A 145 -2.58 -13.22 -8.86
C MET A 145 -1.12 -13.15 -9.33
N LEU A 146 -0.63 -14.20 -9.98
CA LEU A 146 0.70 -14.19 -10.59
C LEU A 146 0.73 -13.37 -11.87
N THR A 147 -0.21 -13.62 -12.78
CA THR A 147 -0.21 -13.02 -14.12
C THR A 147 -0.42 -11.51 -14.10
N ASP A 148 -1.36 -11.03 -13.26
CA ASP A 148 -1.77 -9.63 -13.24
C ASP A 148 -1.13 -8.83 -12.08
N GLY A 149 -0.62 -9.53 -11.06
CA GLY A 149 -0.16 -8.89 -9.82
C GLY A 149 1.32 -9.01 -9.52
N LEU A 150 1.94 -10.17 -9.76
CA LEU A 150 3.26 -10.49 -9.21
C LEU A 150 4.33 -10.80 -10.24
N ASN A 151 3.96 -11.24 -11.44
CA ASN A 151 4.90 -11.50 -12.53
C ASN A 151 5.17 -10.23 -13.33
N ASP A 152 6.41 -10.03 -13.71
CA ASP A 152 6.81 -8.96 -14.61
C ASP A 152 6.29 -9.23 -16.03
N ALA A 153 5.61 -8.24 -16.60
CA ALA A 153 4.94 -8.39 -17.90
C ALA A 153 5.92 -8.51 -19.07
N PHE A 154 7.17 -8.10 -18.90
CA PHE A 154 8.18 -8.08 -19.98
C PHE A 154 9.00 -9.38 -20.03
N SER A 155 9.29 -9.96 -18.88
CA SER A 155 10.06 -11.20 -18.75
C SER A 155 9.20 -12.44 -18.50
N GLY A 156 8.00 -12.26 -17.94
CA GLY A 156 7.14 -13.33 -17.44
C GLY A 156 7.56 -13.91 -16.08
N GLU A 157 8.71 -13.50 -15.55
CA GLU A 157 9.24 -13.99 -14.29
C GLU A 157 8.62 -13.25 -13.09
N HIS A 158 8.55 -13.94 -11.96
CA HIS A 158 8.06 -13.33 -10.70
C HIS A 158 8.96 -12.17 -10.28
N SER A 159 8.38 -11.11 -9.68
CA SER A 159 9.12 -9.95 -9.18
C SER A 159 10.25 -10.31 -8.20
N GLY A 160 10.10 -11.40 -7.43
CA GLY A 160 11.17 -11.95 -6.60
C GLY A 160 12.36 -12.48 -7.38
N TRP A 161 12.12 -13.02 -8.57
CA TRP A 161 13.22 -13.44 -9.48
C TRP A 161 14.10 -12.24 -9.86
N HIS A 162 13.49 -11.10 -10.22
CA HIS A 162 14.20 -9.87 -10.54
C HIS A 162 14.88 -9.22 -9.34
N THR A 163 14.29 -9.37 -8.15
CA THR A 163 14.90 -8.86 -6.93
C THR A 163 16.24 -9.54 -6.61
N GLU A 164 16.48 -10.78 -7.08
CA GLU A 164 17.81 -11.40 -6.98
C GLU A 164 18.88 -10.68 -7.84
N ASP A 165 18.48 -10.07 -8.96
CA ASP A 165 19.38 -9.22 -9.75
C ASP A 165 19.72 -7.93 -9.01
N LEU A 166 18.74 -7.33 -8.33
CA LEU A 166 18.95 -6.18 -7.44
C LEU A 166 19.91 -6.54 -6.30
N VAL A 167 19.69 -7.69 -5.66
CA VAL A 167 20.55 -8.21 -4.58
C VAL A 167 22.00 -8.32 -5.03
N THR A 168 22.22 -8.91 -6.21
CA THR A 168 23.55 -9.06 -6.79
C THR A 168 24.18 -7.70 -7.10
N ARG A 169 23.45 -6.81 -7.76
CA ARG A 169 23.91 -5.47 -8.15
C ARG A 169 24.30 -4.62 -6.95
N MET A 170 23.49 -4.68 -5.87
CA MET A 170 23.68 -3.87 -4.67
C MET A 170 24.52 -4.56 -3.60
N GLN A 171 25.05 -5.77 -3.89
CA GLN A 171 25.83 -6.58 -2.96
C GLN A 171 25.14 -6.76 -1.59
N ILE A 172 23.83 -7.00 -1.60
CA ILE A 172 23.02 -7.25 -0.42
C ILE A 172 23.09 -8.73 -0.08
N THR A 173 23.65 -9.06 1.08
CA THR A 173 23.78 -10.46 1.48
C THR A 173 22.46 -11.05 1.98
N ARG A 174 22.36 -12.38 2.02
CA ARG A 174 21.26 -13.07 2.69
C ARG A 174 21.14 -12.68 4.16
N ALA A 175 22.28 -12.50 4.84
CA ALA A 175 22.31 -12.09 6.22
C ALA A 175 21.77 -10.66 6.44
N ASP A 176 22.08 -9.72 5.52
CA ASP A 176 21.49 -8.37 5.56
C ASP A 176 19.96 -8.42 5.45
N GLN A 177 19.44 -9.25 4.55
CA GLN A 177 18.00 -9.39 4.30
C GLN A 177 17.29 -10.04 5.50
N ASP A 178 17.86 -11.10 6.07
CA ASP A 178 17.29 -11.76 7.23
C ASP A 178 17.36 -10.86 8.48
N ALA A 179 18.44 -10.10 8.68
CA ALA A 179 18.54 -9.12 9.75
C ALA A 179 17.50 -8.00 9.63
N PHE A 180 17.28 -7.51 8.40
CA PHE A 180 16.23 -6.53 8.14
C PHE A 180 14.83 -7.10 8.44
N ALA A 181 14.56 -8.33 8.04
CA ALA A 181 13.27 -9.00 8.27
C ALA A 181 13.00 -9.20 9.77
N VAL A 182 13.97 -9.67 10.54
CA VAL A 182 13.85 -9.78 12.02
C VAL A 182 13.56 -8.42 12.63
N ARG A 183 14.29 -7.38 12.21
CA ARG A 183 14.09 -6.01 12.71
C ARG A 183 12.68 -5.49 12.38
N SER A 184 12.16 -5.74 11.16
CA SER A 184 10.80 -5.36 10.77
C SER A 184 9.77 -6.02 11.67
N GLN A 185 9.88 -7.33 11.91
CA GLN A 185 9.00 -8.09 12.81
C GLN A 185 9.03 -7.56 14.25
N GLN A 186 10.23 -7.33 14.79
CA GLN A 186 10.42 -6.85 16.17
C GLN A 186 9.86 -5.41 16.34
N ARG A 187 10.14 -4.51 15.40
CA ARG A 187 9.62 -3.13 15.40
C ARG A 187 8.10 -3.14 15.34
N PHE A 188 7.52 -3.97 14.47
CA PHE A 188 6.07 -4.08 14.36
C PHE A 188 5.44 -4.61 15.66
N ALA A 189 5.98 -5.68 16.22
CA ALA A 189 5.49 -6.26 17.47
C ALA A 189 5.58 -5.26 18.65
N ALA A 190 6.66 -4.49 18.74
CA ALA A 190 6.81 -3.44 19.75
C ALA A 190 5.76 -2.34 19.58
N ALA A 191 5.56 -1.84 18.38
CA ALA A 191 4.56 -0.81 18.07
C ALA A 191 3.13 -1.32 18.33
N GLN A 192 2.81 -2.56 17.93
CA GLN A 192 1.52 -3.19 18.21
C GLN A 192 1.27 -3.33 19.71
N LYS A 193 2.26 -3.79 20.48
CA LYS A 193 2.18 -3.88 21.95
C LYS A 193 1.99 -2.53 22.62
N ALA A 194 2.58 -1.48 22.06
CA ALA A 194 2.42 -0.10 22.52
C ALA A 194 1.07 0.53 22.13
N GLY A 195 0.23 -0.17 21.34
CA GLY A 195 -1.07 0.33 20.91
C GLY A 195 -1.03 1.39 19.79
N HIS A 196 0.11 1.53 19.09
CA HIS A 196 0.31 2.58 18.08
C HIS A 196 -0.70 2.51 16.91
N PHE A 197 -1.22 1.32 16.61
CA PHE A 197 -2.13 1.11 15.48
C PHE A 197 -3.62 1.24 15.83
N ALA A 198 -3.98 1.43 17.10
CA ALA A 198 -5.38 1.49 17.53
C ALA A 198 -6.16 2.65 16.87
N GLY A 199 -5.48 3.79 16.63
CA GLY A 199 -6.10 4.97 16.00
C GLY A 199 -6.32 4.83 14.49
N GLU A 200 -5.58 3.95 13.82
CA GLU A 200 -5.64 3.80 12.35
C GLU A 200 -6.54 2.65 11.88
N ILE A 201 -6.76 1.64 12.74
CA ILE A 201 -7.51 0.44 12.36
C ILE A 201 -9.02 0.66 12.53
N VAL A 202 -9.78 0.27 11.50
CA VAL A 202 -11.22 0.01 11.59
C VAL A 202 -11.46 -1.48 11.63
N ALA A 203 -12.27 -1.92 12.57
CA ALA A 203 -12.64 -3.33 12.71
C ALA A 203 -13.50 -3.81 11.53
N VAL A 204 -13.31 -5.07 11.15
CA VAL A 204 -14.14 -5.77 10.16
C VAL A 204 -14.97 -6.82 10.90
N GLU A 205 -16.30 -6.72 10.79
CA GLU A 205 -17.20 -7.71 11.35
C GLU A 205 -17.28 -8.95 10.45
N LEU A 206 -16.95 -10.09 11.01
CA LEU A 206 -16.97 -11.39 10.34
C LEU A 206 -18.19 -12.22 10.76
N LYS A 207 -18.66 -13.05 9.85
CA LYS A 207 -19.67 -14.07 10.16
C LYS A 207 -19.01 -15.29 10.77
N GLY A 208 -18.88 -15.31 12.08
CA GLY A 208 -18.36 -16.48 12.80
C GLY A 208 -19.41 -17.58 12.98
N LYS A 209 -18.96 -18.80 13.27
CA LYS A 209 -19.85 -19.96 13.51
C LYS A 209 -20.75 -19.81 14.76
N LYS A 210 -20.32 -19.00 15.72
CA LYS A 210 -21.04 -18.78 17.00
C LYS A 210 -21.64 -17.37 17.11
N GLY A 211 -21.66 -16.61 16.04
CA GLY A 211 -22.12 -15.22 15.99
C GLY A 211 -21.08 -14.30 15.33
N PRO A 212 -21.33 -12.97 15.32
CA PRO A 212 -20.36 -12.01 14.78
C PRO A 212 -19.02 -12.10 15.52
N GLU A 213 -17.93 -12.04 14.77
CA GLU A 213 -16.56 -11.97 15.29
C GLU A 213 -15.91 -10.69 14.76
N THR A 214 -15.17 -9.98 15.61
CA THR A 214 -14.51 -8.72 15.23
C THR A 214 -13.06 -8.98 14.84
N PHE A 215 -12.68 -8.63 13.62
CA PHE A 215 -11.31 -8.67 13.13
C PHE A 215 -10.71 -7.26 13.16
N ALA A 216 -9.78 -7.01 14.09
CA ALA A 216 -9.20 -5.70 14.37
C ALA A 216 -7.67 -5.75 14.63
N SER A 217 -7.02 -6.86 14.32
CA SER A 217 -5.57 -7.02 14.49
C SER A 217 -4.96 -7.61 13.23
N ASP A 218 -3.81 -7.10 12.82
CA ASP A 218 -3.06 -7.64 11.67
C ASP A 218 -2.68 -9.11 11.93
N GLU A 219 -2.93 -9.98 10.96
CA GLU A 219 -2.86 -11.43 11.12
C GLU A 219 -1.51 -12.03 10.73
N ALA A 220 -0.73 -11.29 9.91
CA ALA A 220 0.55 -11.78 9.37
C ALA A 220 1.76 -11.69 10.32
N PRO A 221 1.83 -10.81 11.35
CA PRO A 221 3.04 -10.64 12.15
C PRO A 221 3.50 -11.90 12.85
N ARG A 222 4.83 -12.10 12.89
CA ARG A 222 5.50 -13.24 13.52
C ARG A 222 6.54 -12.73 14.54
N PRO A 223 6.11 -12.36 15.75
CA PRO A 223 6.97 -11.73 16.76
C PRO A 223 8.14 -12.61 17.20
N ASP A 224 8.01 -13.94 17.06
CA ASP A 224 9.05 -14.93 17.47
C ASP A 224 10.09 -15.17 16.37
N THR A 225 10.12 -14.36 15.31
CA THR A 225 11.08 -14.49 14.21
C THR A 225 12.50 -14.29 14.71
N THR A 226 13.39 -15.26 14.42
CA THR A 226 14.82 -15.20 14.79
C THR A 226 15.73 -15.36 13.56
N LEU A 227 16.96 -14.89 13.65
CA LEU A 227 17.95 -15.06 12.58
C LEU A 227 18.21 -16.55 12.27
N GLU A 228 18.30 -17.39 13.32
CA GLU A 228 18.50 -18.83 13.17
C GLU A 228 17.32 -19.50 12.47
N GLY A 229 16.10 -19.04 12.76
CA GLY A 229 14.88 -19.52 12.10
C GLY A 229 14.87 -19.16 10.61
N LEU A 230 15.21 -17.91 10.28
CA LEU A 230 15.26 -17.42 8.89
C LEU A 230 16.39 -18.09 8.09
N ALA A 231 17.57 -18.29 8.68
CA ALA A 231 18.71 -18.91 8.03
C ALA A 231 18.42 -20.32 7.48
N ARG A 232 17.45 -21.04 8.07
CA ARG A 232 17.04 -22.39 7.63
C ARG A 232 16.11 -22.41 6.43
N LEU A 233 15.54 -21.23 6.06
CA LEU A 233 14.61 -21.16 4.95
C LEU A 233 15.34 -21.24 3.62
N LYS A 234 14.73 -22.02 2.69
CA LYS A 234 15.26 -22.16 1.33
C LYS A 234 14.92 -20.94 0.48
N PRO A 235 15.75 -20.60 -0.50
CA PRO A 235 15.42 -19.62 -1.53
C PRO A 235 14.10 -19.96 -2.22
N ALA A 236 13.28 -18.92 -2.48
CA ALA A 236 11.93 -19.09 -3.02
C ALA A 236 11.88 -18.97 -4.57
N PHE A 237 12.77 -18.19 -5.17
CA PHE A 237 12.67 -17.84 -6.59
C PHE A 237 13.80 -18.42 -7.46
N ARG A 238 15.04 -18.37 -6.98
CA ARG A 238 16.21 -18.96 -7.67
C ARG A 238 16.86 -20.01 -6.77
N LYS A 239 17.36 -21.08 -7.33
CA LYS A 239 17.97 -22.17 -6.56
C LYS A 239 19.16 -21.70 -5.70
N ASP A 240 19.93 -20.77 -6.22
CA ASP A 240 21.09 -20.11 -5.61
C ASP A 240 20.77 -18.70 -5.08
N GLY A 241 19.47 -18.39 -4.95
CA GLY A 241 19.00 -17.09 -4.50
C GLY A 241 19.09 -16.90 -2.99
N SER A 242 18.70 -15.72 -2.56
CA SER A 242 18.76 -15.26 -1.17
C SER A 242 17.39 -14.87 -0.58
N ILE A 243 16.40 -14.64 -1.43
CA ILE A 243 15.05 -14.26 -1.03
C ILE A 243 14.26 -15.50 -0.60
N THR A 244 13.63 -15.41 0.55
CA THR A 244 12.88 -16.50 1.17
C THR A 244 11.50 -16.02 1.61
N ALA A 245 10.63 -16.95 2.02
CA ALA A 245 9.35 -16.63 2.65
C ALA A 245 9.47 -15.88 3.99
N GLY A 246 10.68 -15.76 4.55
CA GLY A 246 10.92 -15.05 5.81
C GLY A 246 11.40 -13.62 5.63
N ASN A 247 11.96 -13.27 4.45
CA ASN A 247 12.45 -11.92 4.15
C ASN A 247 11.68 -11.23 3.01
N ALA A 248 10.46 -11.71 2.77
CA ALA A 248 9.45 -11.14 1.88
C ALA A 248 8.07 -11.20 2.54
N PRO A 249 7.13 -10.31 2.21
CA PRO A 249 5.75 -10.38 2.68
C PRO A 249 5.01 -11.58 2.07
N GLY A 250 3.95 -12.03 2.75
CA GLY A 250 2.99 -12.98 2.20
C GLY A 250 1.98 -12.32 1.27
N LEU A 251 1.00 -13.12 0.84
CA LEU A 251 -0.21 -12.65 0.14
C LEU A 251 -1.21 -12.14 1.17
N ASN A 252 -1.85 -11.01 0.93
CA ASN A 252 -2.61 -10.32 1.95
C ASN A 252 -3.88 -9.66 1.42
N SER A 253 -4.77 -9.34 2.35
CA SER A 253 -6.06 -8.72 2.05
C SER A 253 -6.33 -7.56 3.02
N ALA A 254 -6.62 -6.37 2.50
CA ALA A 254 -6.99 -5.19 3.30
C ALA A 254 -7.52 -4.06 2.44
N ALA A 255 -7.99 -2.99 3.11
CA ALA A 255 -8.30 -1.71 2.49
C ALA A 255 -7.86 -0.55 3.39
N ALA A 256 -7.65 0.61 2.78
CA ALA A 256 -7.45 1.88 3.45
C ALA A 256 -8.12 3.01 2.69
N ALA A 257 -8.56 4.04 3.39
CA ALA A 257 -9.15 5.23 2.80
C ALA A 257 -8.85 6.46 3.66
N MET A 258 -8.90 7.65 3.03
CA MET A 258 -8.74 8.93 3.69
C MET A 258 -9.50 10.02 2.94
N ILE A 259 -9.81 11.10 3.63
CA ILE A 259 -10.29 12.34 3.01
C ILE A 259 -9.09 13.09 2.47
N VAL A 260 -9.24 13.56 1.23
CA VAL A 260 -8.31 14.49 0.57
C VAL A 260 -9.12 15.74 0.21
N ALA A 261 -8.68 16.91 0.61
CA ALA A 261 -9.43 18.13 0.41
C ALA A 261 -8.52 19.34 0.11
N ASP A 262 -9.10 20.35 -0.52
CA ASP A 262 -8.53 21.70 -0.47
C ASP A 262 -8.55 22.21 0.96
N ARG A 263 -7.50 22.93 1.39
CA ARG A 263 -7.41 23.44 2.76
C ARG A 263 -8.55 24.40 3.11
N ALA A 264 -8.91 25.31 2.23
CA ALA A 264 -9.95 26.29 2.50
C ALA A 264 -11.32 25.60 2.68
N PHE A 265 -11.61 24.57 1.87
CA PHE A 265 -12.78 23.72 2.06
C PHE A 265 -12.75 23.02 3.42
N ALA A 266 -11.63 22.41 3.78
CA ALA A 266 -11.47 21.67 5.03
C ALA A 266 -11.67 22.60 6.25
N GLU A 267 -11.10 23.80 6.23
CA GLU A 267 -11.27 24.83 7.27
C GLU A 267 -12.74 25.27 7.38
N ALA A 268 -13.40 25.53 6.25
CA ALA A 268 -14.81 25.92 6.23
C ALA A 268 -15.76 24.82 6.79
N LYS A 269 -15.37 23.55 6.67
CA LYS A 269 -16.14 22.39 7.15
C LYS A 269 -15.69 21.88 8.51
N GLY A 270 -14.65 22.46 9.10
CA GLY A 270 -14.12 22.02 10.40
C GLY A 270 -13.46 20.64 10.34
N ILE A 271 -12.97 20.21 9.16
CA ILE A 271 -12.24 18.96 8.99
C ILE A 271 -10.82 19.14 9.54
N ALA A 272 -10.47 18.35 10.55
CA ALA A 272 -9.14 18.38 11.16
C ALA A 272 -8.11 17.62 10.29
N PRO A 273 -7.14 18.31 9.65
CA PRO A 273 -6.12 17.63 8.87
C PRO A 273 -5.11 16.94 9.79
N LEU A 274 -4.50 15.85 9.29
CA LEU A 274 -3.32 15.23 9.89
C LEU A 274 -2.03 15.67 9.22
N GLY A 275 -2.12 16.06 7.95
CA GLY A 275 -1.00 16.56 7.18
C GLY A 275 -1.43 17.05 5.81
N ARG A 276 -0.47 17.55 5.03
CA ARG A 276 -0.65 17.97 3.65
C ARG A 276 0.34 17.27 2.71
N ILE A 277 0.04 17.26 1.44
CA ILE A 277 0.97 16.81 0.40
C ILE A 277 1.89 17.97 0.07
N ALA A 278 3.13 17.93 0.59
CA ALA A 278 4.15 18.94 0.31
C ALA A 278 4.79 18.74 -1.08
N GLY A 279 4.89 17.50 -1.52
CA GLY A 279 5.42 17.14 -2.83
C GLY A 279 5.17 15.70 -3.18
N TYR A 280 5.37 15.33 -4.43
CA TYR A 280 5.23 13.96 -4.89
C TYR A 280 6.18 13.64 -6.03
N GLY A 281 6.51 12.38 -6.22
CA GLY A 281 7.32 11.91 -7.33
C GLY A 281 6.80 10.60 -7.91
N VAL A 282 6.74 10.52 -9.23
CA VAL A 282 6.56 9.28 -9.97
C VAL A 282 7.72 9.16 -10.94
N ALA A 283 8.34 8.00 -10.98
CA ALA A 283 9.51 7.74 -11.81
C ALA A 283 9.46 6.32 -12.38
N ALA A 284 10.24 6.09 -13.40
CA ALA A 284 10.45 4.77 -13.97
C ALA A 284 11.95 4.46 -14.05
N VAL A 285 12.24 3.17 -13.98
CA VAL A 285 13.56 2.57 -14.11
C VAL A 285 13.45 1.35 -15.02
N GLU A 286 14.54 0.66 -15.27
CA GLU A 286 14.53 -0.62 -15.99
C GLU A 286 13.59 -1.62 -15.27
N PRO A 287 12.68 -2.32 -15.99
CA PRO A 287 11.68 -3.19 -15.38
C PRO A 287 12.23 -4.19 -14.37
N GLY A 288 13.33 -4.88 -14.69
CA GLY A 288 13.99 -5.83 -13.80
C GLY A 288 14.63 -5.20 -12.55
N LEU A 289 14.80 -3.87 -12.52
CA LEU A 289 15.35 -3.13 -11.38
C LEU A 289 14.28 -2.32 -10.64
N PHE A 290 13.02 -2.76 -10.71
CA PHE A 290 11.88 -2.06 -10.11
C PHE A 290 12.09 -1.68 -8.64
N GLY A 291 12.89 -2.45 -7.88
CA GLY A 291 13.21 -2.16 -6.48
C GLY A 291 13.95 -0.83 -6.27
N LEU A 292 14.59 -0.27 -7.32
CA LEU A 292 15.22 1.06 -7.29
C LEU A 292 14.27 2.19 -7.71
N GLY A 293 13.06 1.88 -8.17
CA GLY A 293 12.06 2.89 -8.54
C GLY A 293 11.80 3.98 -7.50
N PRO A 294 11.79 3.66 -6.18
CA PRO A 294 11.67 4.65 -5.11
C PRO A 294 12.74 5.74 -5.15
N VAL A 295 13.98 5.43 -5.54
CA VAL A 295 15.10 6.39 -5.50
C VAL A 295 14.82 7.66 -6.32
N PRO A 296 14.58 7.57 -7.65
CA PRO A 296 14.22 8.76 -8.42
C PRO A 296 12.87 9.35 -8.05
N ALA A 297 11.92 8.53 -7.54
CA ALA A 297 10.62 9.03 -7.09
C ALA A 297 10.75 9.92 -5.85
N VAL A 298 11.53 9.51 -4.84
CA VAL A 298 11.83 10.30 -3.64
C VAL A 298 12.54 11.60 -4.00
N ARG A 299 13.58 11.55 -4.85
CA ARG A 299 14.29 12.77 -5.31
C ARG A 299 13.34 13.78 -5.94
N LYS A 300 12.42 13.34 -6.81
CA LYS A 300 11.39 14.22 -7.40
C LYS A 300 10.40 14.75 -6.35
N ALA A 301 10.02 13.95 -5.38
CA ALA A 301 9.12 14.38 -4.32
C ALA A 301 9.77 15.46 -3.45
N LEU A 302 11.04 15.29 -3.08
CA LEU A 302 11.83 16.26 -2.33
C LEU A 302 12.03 17.57 -3.11
N GLU A 303 12.39 17.49 -4.40
CA GLU A 303 12.52 18.67 -5.27
C GLU A 303 11.23 19.51 -5.27
N ARG A 304 10.08 18.86 -5.45
CA ARG A 304 8.76 19.54 -5.45
C ARG A 304 8.36 20.09 -4.09
N ALA A 305 8.76 19.43 -3.02
CA ALA A 305 8.52 19.89 -1.66
C ALA A 305 9.49 21.02 -1.23
N GLY A 306 10.58 21.23 -1.99
CA GLY A 306 11.67 22.13 -1.58
C GLY A 306 12.46 21.58 -0.38
N TRP A 307 12.53 20.26 -0.23
CA TRP A 307 13.22 19.61 0.88
C TRP A 307 14.54 18.96 0.45
N SER A 308 15.46 18.85 1.39
CA SER A 308 16.64 18.01 1.29
C SER A 308 16.39 16.61 1.92
N LEU A 309 17.29 15.66 1.68
CA LEU A 309 17.25 14.36 2.36
C LEU A 309 17.35 14.48 3.89
N GLY A 310 18.14 15.46 4.38
CA GLY A 310 18.29 15.72 5.81
C GLY A 310 17.05 16.31 6.50
N ASP A 311 16.05 16.74 5.74
CA ASP A 311 14.78 17.22 6.29
C ASP A 311 13.83 16.09 6.65
N ILE A 312 14.08 14.86 6.19
CA ILE A 312 13.20 13.71 6.42
C ILE A 312 13.35 13.22 7.85
N GLU A 313 12.28 13.24 8.62
CA GLU A 313 12.25 12.74 10.00
C GLU A 313 11.78 11.29 10.08
N ARG A 314 11.00 10.82 9.08
CA ARG A 314 10.56 9.43 8.95
C ARG A 314 10.27 9.08 7.50
N ILE A 315 10.64 7.88 7.09
CA ILE A 315 10.33 7.36 5.77
C ILE A 315 9.77 5.93 5.85
N GLU A 316 8.61 5.73 5.24
CA GLU A 316 8.01 4.42 5.02
C GLU A 316 8.34 3.95 3.59
N ILE A 317 9.23 2.99 3.47
CA ILE A 317 9.61 2.34 2.21
C ILE A 317 8.91 0.98 2.19
N ASN A 318 8.06 0.74 1.19
CA ASN A 318 7.37 -0.55 1.09
C ASN A 318 8.37 -1.72 1.03
N GLU A 319 8.17 -2.70 1.91
CA GLU A 319 9.01 -3.89 2.03
C GLU A 319 8.50 -5.00 1.08
N ALA A 320 8.45 -4.73 -0.22
CA ALA A 320 8.08 -5.78 -1.18
C ALA A 320 9.01 -7.01 -1.10
N PHE A 321 10.26 -6.77 -0.73
CA PHE A 321 11.31 -7.72 -0.33
C PHE A 321 12.26 -6.96 0.59
N ALA A 322 12.93 -7.62 1.54
CA ALA A 322 13.89 -6.97 2.43
C ALA A 322 15.00 -6.21 1.68
N ALA A 323 15.41 -6.73 0.52
CA ALA A 323 16.41 -6.11 -0.33
C ALA A 323 16.01 -4.72 -0.85
N VAL A 324 14.71 -4.43 -1.00
CA VAL A 324 14.23 -3.14 -1.55
C VAL A 324 14.51 -1.98 -0.61
N PRO A 325 14.02 -1.94 0.64
CA PRO A 325 14.33 -0.84 1.54
C PRO A 325 15.82 -0.72 1.86
N ILE A 326 16.57 -1.84 1.88
CA ILE A 326 18.03 -1.82 2.05
C ILE A 326 18.70 -1.09 0.86
N ALA A 327 18.33 -1.45 -0.38
CA ALA A 327 18.87 -0.82 -1.58
C ALA A 327 18.52 0.68 -1.64
N VAL A 328 17.26 1.02 -1.39
CA VAL A 328 16.77 2.41 -1.42
C VAL A 328 17.46 3.26 -0.36
N ALA A 329 17.60 2.75 0.87
CA ALA A 329 18.28 3.46 1.95
C ALA A 329 19.77 3.70 1.63
N ARG A 330 20.46 2.70 1.07
CA ARG A 330 21.87 2.83 0.63
C ARG A 330 22.03 3.87 -0.48
N GLU A 331 21.17 3.82 -1.52
CA GLU A 331 21.22 4.75 -2.67
C GLU A 331 20.88 6.21 -2.31
N LEU A 332 20.04 6.41 -1.32
CA LEU A 332 19.68 7.74 -0.83
C LEU A 332 20.54 8.20 0.35
N GLY A 333 21.37 7.33 0.93
CA GLY A 333 22.15 7.65 2.12
C GLY A 333 21.29 7.91 3.36
N LEU A 334 20.17 7.21 3.51
CA LEU A 334 19.24 7.38 4.63
C LEU A 334 19.78 6.67 5.89
N PRO A 335 19.68 7.31 7.06
CA PRO A 335 19.95 6.65 8.32
C PRO A 335 18.87 5.60 8.64
N GLU A 336 19.27 4.46 9.21
CA GLU A 336 18.35 3.33 9.47
C GLU A 336 17.30 3.61 10.54
N ASP A 337 17.53 4.56 11.40
CA ASP A 337 16.65 4.92 12.52
C ASP A 337 15.40 5.69 12.10
N ILE A 338 15.38 6.25 10.89
CA ILE A 338 14.17 6.89 10.33
C ILE A 338 13.40 5.99 9.35
N VAL A 339 13.96 4.83 8.96
CA VAL A 339 13.36 3.93 7.95
C VAL A 339 12.50 2.87 8.63
N ASN A 340 11.21 2.80 8.25
CA ASN A 340 10.25 1.79 8.71
C ASN A 340 10.33 1.55 10.23
N VAL A 341 10.22 2.62 11.00
CA VAL A 341 10.49 2.63 12.45
C VAL A 341 9.56 1.71 13.23
N GLU A 342 8.38 1.45 12.72
CA GLU A 342 7.38 0.57 13.32
C GLU A 342 7.22 -0.76 12.55
N GLY A 343 8.25 -1.17 11.80
CA GLY A 343 8.17 -2.32 10.91
C GLY A 343 7.32 -2.05 9.68
N GLY A 344 7.38 -2.91 8.69
CA GLY A 344 6.70 -2.74 7.40
C GLY A 344 6.03 -4.01 6.88
N ALA A 345 5.93 -4.12 5.57
CA ALA A 345 5.15 -5.16 4.90
C ALA A 345 5.63 -6.60 5.16
N ILE A 346 6.89 -6.83 5.47
CA ILE A 346 7.38 -8.15 5.89
C ILE A 346 6.66 -8.62 7.16
N ALA A 347 6.35 -7.69 8.06
CA ALA A 347 5.61 -8.00 9.28
C ALA A 347 4.10 -7.96 9.05
N HIS A 348 3.53 -6.84 8.54
CA HIS A 348 2.09 -6.68 8.47
C HIS A 348 1.45 -7.18 7.17
N GLY A 349 2.23 -7.40 6.11
CA GLY A 349 1.72 -7.84 4.82
C GLY A 349 1.68 -6.76 3.74
N HIS A 350 1.45 -7.19 2.48
CA HIS A 350 1.46 -6.32 1.30
C HIS A 350 0.22 -6.57 0.40
N PRO A 351 -0.97 -6.10 0.80
CA PRO A 351 -2.15 -6.10 -0.09
C PRO A 351 -1.93 -5.05 -1.19
N ILE A 352 -1.47 -5.50 -2.37
CA ILE A 352 -0.79 -4.68 -3.37
C ILE A 352 -1.53 -3.39 -3.76
N GLY A 353 -2.83 -3.45 -4.01
CA GLY A 353 -3.64 -2.27 -4.38
C GLY A 353 -3.91 -1.30 -3.23
N ALA A 354 -3.80 -1.75 -1.97
CA ALA A 354 -4.07 -0.96 -0.78
C ALA A 354 -2.82 -0.36 -0.13
N THR A 355 -1.64 -0.97 -0.33
CA THR A 355 -0.44 -0.70 0.47
C THR A 355 -0.03 0.77 0.47
N GLY A 356 -0.10 1.47 -0.67
CA GLY A 356 0.25 2.89 -0.71
C GLY A 356 -0.62 3.76 0.21
N ALA A 357 -1.92 3.46 0.30
CA ALA A 357 -2.83 4.15 1.22
C ALA A 357 -2.62 3.69 2.67
N ILE A 358 -2.28 2.42 2.91
CA ILE A 358 -1.95 1.89 4.24
C ILE A 358 -0.71 2.59 4.81
N LEU A 359 0.39 2.67 4.04
CA LEU A 359 1.62 3.32 4.48
C LEU A 359 1.40 4.82 4.72
N THR A 360 0.60 5.48 3.88
CA THR A 360 0.23 6.88 4.09
C THR A 360 -0.57 7.06 5.39
N THR A 361 -1.53 6.18 5.66
CA THR A 361 -2.30 6.17 6.91
C THR A 361 -1.38 6.00 8.12
N ARG A 362 -0.52 4.99 8.10
CA ARG A 362 0.44 4.70 9.19
C ARG A 362 1.38 5.88 9.44
N LEU A 363 1.97 6.44 8.38
CA LEU A 363 2.89 7.56 8.53
C LEU A 363 2.20 8.79 9.14
N LEU A 364 1.00 9.15 8.68
CA LEU A 364 0.25 10.29 9.23
C LEU A 364 -0.08 10.12 10.72
N HIS A 365 -0.51 8.92 11.14
CA HIS A 365 -0.75 8.62 12.55
C HIS A 365 0.53 8.67 13.38
N ALA A 366 1.64 8.12 12.86
CA ALA A 366 2.93 8.15 13.51
C ALA A 366 3.47 9.59 13.64
N MET A 367 3.37 10.40 12.59
CA MET A 367 3.78 11.80 12.61
C MET A 367 3.03 12.59 13.69
N LYS A 368 1.70 12.43 13.75
CA LYS A 368 0.87 13.06 14.79
C LYS A 368 1.26 12.63 16.19
N ARG A 369 1.43 11.32 16.42
CA ARG A 369 1.76 10.76 17.74
C ARG A 369 3.13 11.21 18.23
N ASP A 370 4.14 11.18 17.35
CA ASP A 370 5.55 11.41 17.68
C ASP A 370 5.97 12.88 17.50
N GLY A 371 5.04 13.76 17.08
CA GLY A 371 5.33 15.19 16.87
C GLY A 371 6.26 15.46 15.69
N LEU A 372 6.29 14.57 14.68
CA LEU A 372 7.14 14.72 13.50
C LEU A 372 6.45 15.63 12.47
N ARG A 373 7.26 16.39 11.73
CA ARG A 373 6.75 17.36 10.76
C ARG A 373 6.87 16.89 9.32
N LYS A 374 7.92 16.18 8.97
CA LYS A 374 8.25 15.83 7.57
C LYS A 374 8.45 14.32 7.41
N GLY A 375 7.61 13.70 6.61
CA GLY A 375 7.66 12.27 6.34
C GLY A 375 7.56 11.93 4.87
N ILE A 376 8.07 10.77 4.49
CA ILE A 376 7.99 10.25 3.11
C ILE A 376 7.33 8.86 3.13
N VAL A 377 6.41 8.64 2.21
CA VAL A 377 5.95 7.30 1.81
C VAL A 377 6.47 7.02 0.43
N THR A 378 7.06 5.85 0.21
CA THR A 378 7.53 5.45 -1.12
C THR A 378 7.37 3.96 -1.36
N LEU A 379 7.06 3.60 -2.60
CA LEU A 379 6.87 2.21 -3.03
C LEU A 379 7.61 1.95 -4.35
N CYS A 380 8.24 0.79 -4.40
CA CYS A 380 8.62 0.19 -5.67
C CYS A 380 7.38 -0.39 -6.35
N ILE A 381 7.41 -0.47 -7.66
CA ILE A 381 6.27 -0.87 -8.47
C ILE A 381 6.74 -1.84 -9.54
N GLY A 382 6.15 -3.01 -9.62
CA GLY A 382 6.41 -4.00 -10.67
C GLY A 382 6.32 -3.38 -12.07
N GLY A 383 7.17 -3.82 -12.98
CA GLY A 383 7.34 -3.21 -14.30
C GLY A 383 8.27 -2.00 -14.32
N GLY A 384 9.05 -1.75 -13.25
CA GLY A 384 10.12 -0.75 -13.23
C GLY A 384 9.67 0.66 -12.93
N GLN A 385 8.80 0.87 -11.94
CA GLN A 385 8.38 2.21 -11.53
C GLN A 385 8.57 2.45 -10.02
N GLY A 386 8.45 3.69 -9.61
CA GLY A 386 8.40 4.11 -8.20
C GLY A 386 7.48 5.31 -8.00
N ILE A 387 6.91 5.41 -6.82
CA ILE A 387 6.06 6.52 -6.39
C ILE A 387 6.48 6.97 -5.00
N ALA A 388 6.45 8.28 -4.74
CA ALA A 388 6.71 8.86 -3.44
C ALA A 388 5.76 10.02 -3.13
N LEU A 389 5.33 10.11 -1.88
CA LEU A 389 4.58 11.22 -1.30
C LEU A 389 5.44 11.88 -0.21
N ALA A 390 5.69 13.18 -0.32
CA ALA A 390 6.26 14.00 0.75
C ALA A 390 5.10 14.60 1.55
N LEU A 391 5.01 14.25 2.82
CA LEU A 391 3.92 14.63 3.73
C LEU A 391 4.44 15.58 4.79
N GLU A 392 3.72 16.65 5.03
CA GLU A 392 4.01 17.61 6.10
C GLU A 392 2.86 17.62 7.10
N ALA A 393 3.16 17.48 8.39
CA ALA A 393 2.16 17.60 9.46
C ALA A 393 1.63 19.02 9.59
N LEU A 394 0.37 19.16 10.01
CA LEU A 394 -0.32 20.44 10.19
C LEU A 394 -0.75 20.64 11.63
#